data_f84a9b57ce453145b4474739c0f48d19
#
_entry.id   f84a9b57ce453145b4474739c0f48d19
#
_cell.length_a   1.000
_cell.length_b   1.000
_cell.length_c   1.000
_cell.angle_alpha   90.00
_cell.angle_beta   90.00
_cell.angle_gamma   90.00
#
_symmetry.space_group_name_H-M   'P 1'
#
loop_
_entity.id
_entity.type
_entity.pdbx_description
1 polymer ?
#
loop_
_entity_poly.entity_id
_entity_poly.type
_entity_poly.pdbx_seq_one_letter_code
_entity_poly.pdbx_strand_id
1 'polypeptide(L)'
;MTQTLVDEGSTVALFGFGITGRAVTAALLERKASVLVFDDSPSEEMSGIAQAMGVDLNIPNSEQGLQELIKDVDFAVPTPGLPENHFFFECMKEKRIPILTEFDLSAQWDQRPILAITGTNGKTTVCTMVHQMLKKSGRASALAGNTDTPLVSAIGNDETETMVVEASSFRLSR
;
A
#
# COMPACT_ATOMS: atom_id res chain seq x y z
N MET A 1 9.56 -19.41 -9.39
CA MET A 1 9.75 -18.65 -8.14
C MET A 1 8.42 -18.72 -7.42
N THR A 2 8.37 -19.33 -6.24
CA THR A 2 7.16 -19.37 -5.42
C THR A 2 6.92 -17.94 -4.94
N GLN A 3 5.86 -17.31 -5.41
CA GLN A 3 5.48 -15.98 -4.95
C GLN A 3 5.11 -16.12 -3.48
N THR A 4 5.89 -15.51 -2.61
CA THR A 4 5.61 -15.54 -1.16
C THR A 4 4.40 -14.64 -0.93
N LEU A 5 3.32 -15.21 -0.44
CA LEU A 5 2.05 -14.50 -0.20
C LEU A 5 2.03 -13.94 1.23
N VAL A 6 1.40 -12.80 1.40
CA VAL A 6 1.05 -12.30 2.73
C VAL A 6 -0.24 -13.02 3.17
N ASP A 7 -0.09 -13.89 4.16
CA ASP A 7 -1.15 -14.77 4.66
C ASP A 7 -1.58 -14.40 6.08
N GLU A 8 -2.58 -15.14 6.59
CA GLU A 8 -2.95 -15.11 8.01
C GLU A 8 -1.74 -15.45 8.90
N GLY A 9 -1.43 -14.56 9.84
CA GLY A 9 -0.29 -14.68 10.75
C GLY A 9 1.02 -14.06 10.26
N SER A 10 1.10 -13.58 9.01
CA SER A 10 2.26 -12.80 8.55
C SER A 10 2.43 -11.53 9.38
N THR A 11 3.67 -11.16 9.68
CA THR A 11 4.01 -9.89 10.34
C THR A 11 4.56 -8.91 9.32
N VAL A 12 3.90 -7.77 9.14
CA VAL A 12 4.22 -6.76 8.12
C VAL A 12 4.65 -5.46 8.76
N ALA A 13 5.83 -4.95 8.40
CA ALA A 13 6.29 -3.61 8.74
C ALA A 13 5.80 -2.61 7.70
N LEU A 14 4.89 -1.74 8.07
CA LEU A 14 4.36 -0.68 7.20
C LEU A 14 5.00 0.65 7.57
N PHE A 15 5.56 1.35 6.60
CA PHE A 15 6.18 2.65 6.80
C PHE A 15 5.45 3.78 6.07
N GLY A 16 4.96 4.75 6.86
CA GLY A 16 4.12 5.87 6.45
C GLY A 16 2.64 5.60 6.72
N PHE A 17 2.01 6.41 7.59
CA PHE A 17 0.61 6.21 8.00
C PHE A 17 -0.36 7.26 7.43
N GLY A 18 -0.06 7.75 6.21
CA GLY A 18 -0.95 8.59 5.42
C GLY A 18 -2.15 7.79 4.86
N ILE A 19 -2.81 8.34 3.84
CA ILE A 19 -4.02 7.73 3.23
C ILE A 19 -3.74 6.28 2.76
N THR A 20 -2.66 6.06 2.01
CA THR A 20 -2.30 4.72 1.53
C THR A 20 -1.93 3.79 2.69
N GLY A 21 -1.15 4.26 3.67
CA GLY A 21 -0.74 3.45 4.80
C GLY A 21 -1.91 2.97 5.64
N ARG A 22 -2.87 3.83 5.92
CA ARG A 22 -4.12 3.47 6.63
C ARG A 22 -4.93 2.43 5.85
N ALA A 23 -5.05 2.58 4.54
CA ALA A 23 -5.76 1.62 3.69
C ALA A 23 -5.07 0.25 3.66
N VAL A 24 -3.74 0.23 3.52
CA VAL A 24 -2.96 -1.01 3.56
C VAL A 24 -3.06 -1.68 4.94
N THR A 25 -2.96 -0.90 6.03
CA THR A 25 -3.14 -1.43 7.38
C THR A 25 -4.51 -2.10 7.54
N ALA A 26 -5.59 -1.43 7.14
CA ALA A 26 -6.93 -2.01 7.21
C ALA A 26 -7.03 -3.32 6.42
N ALA A 27 -6.54 -3.34 5.18
CA ALA A 27 -6.59 -4.52 4.32
C ALA A 27 -5.76 -5.70 4.86
N LEU A 28 -4.65 -5.43 5.54
CA LEU A 28 -3.82 -6.45 6.21
C LEU A 28 -4.52 -7.02 7.45
N LEU A 29 -5.09 -6.14 8.28
CA LEU A 29 -5.83 -6.56 9.49
C LEU A 29 -7.06 -7.40 9.15
N GLU A 30 -7.81 -7.06 8.10
CA GLU A 30 -8.92 -7.87 7.59
C GLU A 30 -8.48 -9.29 7.20
N ARG A 31 -7.23 -9.43 6.77
CA ARG A 31 -6.59 -10.72 6.41
C ARG A 31 -5.86 -11.38 7.57
N LYS A 32 -6.03 -10.85 8.79
CA LYS A 32 -5.44 -11.35 10.02
C LYS A 32 -3.91 -11.37 10.03
N ALA A 33 -3.28 -10.48 9.28
CA ALA A 33 -1.87 -10.20 9.41
C ALA A 33 -1.61 -9.28 10.61
N SER A 34 -0.45 -9.44 11.25
CA SER A 34 0.06 -8.52 12.26
C SER A 34 0.74 -7.35 11.58
N VAL A 35 0.44 -6.12 12.00
CA VAL A 35 1.00 -4.92 11.35
C VAL A 35 1.76 -4.07 12.38
N LEU A 36 3.04 -3.86 12.12
CA LEU A 36 3.88 -2.89 12.82
C LEU A 36 3.89 -1.60 11.98
N VAL A 37 3.26 -0.57 12.47
CA VAL A 37 3.12 0.70 11.75
C VAL A 37 4.20 1.67 12.21
N PHE A 38 4.86 2.31 11.26
CA PHE A 38 5.89 3.31 11.47
C PHE A 38 5.56 4.60 10.71
N ASP A 39 5.85 5.75 11.31
CA ASP A 39 5.80 7.05 10.66
C ASP A 39 6.81 7.99 11.33
N ASP A 40 7.54 8.79 10.55
CA ASP A 40 8.57 9.70 11.10
C ASP A 40 7.97 10.90 11.84
N SER A 41 6.77 11.31 11.48
CA SER A 41 6.13 12.52 11.99
C SER A 41 4.62 12.36 12.08
N PRO A 42 4.14 11.44 12.92
CA PRO A 42 2.72 11.19 13.05
C PRO A 42 2.00 12.41 13.65
N SER A 43 0.86 12.78 13.06
CA SER A 43 -0.04 13.77 13.65
C SER A 43 -0.89 13.16 14.79
N GLU A 44 -1.51 14.03 15.60
CA GLU A 44 -2.48 13.58 16.61
C GLU A 44 -3.65 12.81 15.97
N GLU A 45 -4.10 13.24 14.78
CA GLU A 45 -5.14 12.55 14.02
C GLU A 45 -4.69 11.13 13.63
N MET A 46 -3.45 10.97 13.13
CA MET A 46 -2.89 9.67 12.78
C MET A 46 -2.82 8.74 14.00
N SER A 47 -2.39 9.27 15.13
CA SER A 47 -2.33 8.52 16.39
C SER A 47 -3.71 8.05 16.85
N GLY A 48 -4.72 8.91 16.75
CA GLY A 48 -6.11 8.56 17.06
C GLY A 48 -6.66 7.46 16.13
N ILE A 49 -6.35 7.53 14.82
CA ILE A 49 -6.76 6.52 13.85
C ILE A 49 -6.05 5.18 14.13
N ALA A 50 -4.75 5.19 14.39
CA ALA A 50 -3.99 3.98 14.72
C ALA A 50 -4.56 3.29 15.95
N GLN A 51 -4.86 4.05 17.01
CA GLN A 51 -5.52 3.54 18.21
C GLN A 51 -6.90 2.92 17.91
N ALA A 52 -7.71 3.58 17.09
CA ALA A 52 -9.02 3.08 16.67
C ALA A 52 -8.92 1.78 15.85
N MET A 53 -7.86 1.61 15.08
CA MET A 53 -7.56 0.40 14.33
C MET A 53 -6.92 -0.71 15.17
N GLY A 54 -6.54 -0.42 16.42
CA GLY A 54 -5.88 -1.37 17.31
C GLY A 54 -4.42 -1.65 16.94
N VAL A 55 -3.73 -0.71 16.31
CA VAL A 55 -2.32 -0.82 15.96
C VAL A 55 -1.48 0.25 16.68
N ASP A 56 -0.24 -0.12 17.02
CA ASP A 56 0.73 0.82 17.57
C ASP A 56 1.42 1.60 16.47
N LEU A 57 1.39 2.92 16.56
CA LEU A 57 2.10 3.82 15.65
C LEU A 57 3.46 4.18 16.25
N ASN A 58 4.51 3.61 15.66
CA ASN A 58 5.87 3.75 16.15
C ASN A 58 6.63 4.85 15.41
N ILE A 59 7.45 5.61 16.14
CA ILE A 59 8.37 6.59 15.58
C ILE A 59 9.78 6.00 15.67
N PRO A 60 10.39 5.58 14.56
CA PRO A 60 11.75 5.06 14.60
C PRO A 60 12.75 6.21 14.72
N ASN A 61 13.26 6.42 15.92
CA ASN A 61 14.21 7.51 16.20
C ASN A 61 15.61 7.27 15.62
N SER A 62 15.90 6.07 15.16
CA SER A 62 17.17 5.68 14.56
C SER A 62 17.05 4.37 13.81
N GLU A 63 18.05 4.10 12.97
CA GLU A 63 18.23 2.81 12.30
C GLU A 63 18.27 1.63 13.26
N GLN A 64 19.03 1.76 14.36
CA GLN A 64 19.14 0.73 15.40
C GLN A 64 17.78 0.47 16.07
N GLY A 65 17.04 1.54 16.40
CA GLY A 65 15.70 1.42 16.96
C GLY A 65 14.73 0.69 16.04
N LEU A 66 14.78 0.98 14.73
CA LEU A 66 13.98 0.27 13.73
C LEU A 66 14.39 -1.23 13.68
N GLN A 67 15.70 -1.51 13.62
CA GLN A 67 16.20 -2.89 13.54
C GLN A 67 15.78 -3.77 14.72
N GLU A 68 15.60 -3.19 15.90
CA GLU A 68 15.10 -3.91 17.08
C GLU A 68 13.62 -4.26 16.97
N LEU A 69 12.82 -3.39 16.37
CA LEU A 69 11.38 -3.56 16.25
C LEU A 69 10.98 -4.54 15.13
N ILE A 70 11.84 -4.69 14.11
CA ILE A 70 11.54 -5.51 12.91
C ILE A 70 12.13 -6.94 12.97
N LYS A 71 12.49 -7.45 14.13
CA LYS A 71 13.18 -8.76 14.25
C LYS A 71 12.39 -9.93 13.68
N ASP A 72 11.08 -9.89 13.84
CA ASP A 72 10.17 -10.98 13.45
C ASP A 72 9.22 -10.54 12.32
N VAL A 73 9.72 -9.67 11.41
CA VAL A 73 8.95 -9.16 10.28
C VAL A 73 9.19 -10.04 9.05
N ASP A 74 8.12 -10.49 8.42
CA ASP A 74 8.15 -11.29 7.20
C ASP A 74 8.26 -10.43 5.94
N PHE A 75 7.57 -9.27 5.92
CA PHE A 75 7.48 -8.36 4.78
C PHE A 75 7.50 -6.91 5.23
N ALA A 76 7.93 -6.05 4.34
CA ALA A 76 7.90 -4.60 4.54
C ALA A 76 7.12 -3.90 3.43
N VAL A 77 6.33 -2.89 3.79
CA VAL A 77 5.51 -2.11 2.85
C VAL A 77 5.78 -0.62 3.07
N PRO A 78 6.62 0.02 2.23
CA PRO A 78 6.76 1.47 2.24
C PRO A 78 5.59 2.12 1.51
N THR A 79 5.09 3.23 2.05
CA THR A 79 4.13 4.06 1.32
C THR A 79 4.83 4.98 0.31
N PRO A 80 4.09 5.49 -0.70
CA PRO A 80 4.68 6.30 -1.78
C PRO A 80 5.36 7.60 -1.34
N GLY A 81 5.06 8.09 -0.14
CA GLY A 81 5.66 9.31 0.41
C GLY A 81 7.06 9.13 1.01
N LEU A 82 7.51 7.90 1.20
CA LEU A 82 8.80 7.62 1.81
C LEU A 82 9.94 7.89 0.82
N PRO A 83 10.92 8.76 1.15
CA PRO A 83 12.05 9.05 0.28
C PRO A 83 12.91 7.81 -0.01
N GLU A 84 13.46 7.70 -1.22
CA GLU A 84 14.28 6.53 -1.62
C GLU A 84 15.56 6.34 -0.79
N ASN A 85 16.10 7.41 -0.25
CA ASN A 85 17.28 7.40 0.63
C ASN A 85 16.95 7.23 2.11
N HIS A 86 15.71 6.88 2.44
CA HIS A 86 15.33 6.67 3.83
C HIS A 86 15.99 5.42 4.40
N PHE A 87 16.47 5.48 5.64
CA PHE A 87 17.16 4.37 6.32
C PHE A 87 16.34 3.08 6.40
N PHE A 88 15.03 3.16 6.32
CA PHE A 88 14.14 2.00 6.22
C PHE A 88 14.59 1.01 5.15
N PHE A 89 14.97 1.49 3.95
CA PHE A 89 15.35 0.60 2.84
C PHE A 89 16.66 -0.16 3.12
N GLU A 90 17.64 0.50 3.75
CA GLU A 90 18.89 -0.16 4.15
C GLU A 90 18.62 -1.19 5.25
N CYS A 91 17.78 -0.87 6.25
CA CYS A 91 17.38 -1.83 7.28
C CYS A 91 16.73 -3.08 6.69
N MET A 92 15.79 -2.91 5.74
CA MET A 92 15.13 -4.06 5.09
C MET A 92 16.11 -4.91 4.30
N LYS A 93 17.04 -4.28 3.59
CA LYS A 93 18.09 -4.95 2.83
C LYS A 93 19.04 -5.74 3.74
N GLU A 94 19.53 -5.15 4.82
CA GLU A 94 20.41 -5.80 5.80
C GLU A 94 19.76 -7.02 6.46
N LYS A 95 18.48 -6.89 6.84
CA LYS A 95 17.68 -7.96 7.43
C LYS A 95 17.16 -8.96 6.39
N ARG A 96 17.34 -8.69 5.09
CA ARG A 96 16.79 -9.48 3.99
C ARG A 96 15.27 -9.64 4.05
N ILE A 97 14.58 -8.60 4.54
CA ILE A 97 13.13 -8.55 4.57
C ILE A 97 12.63 -8.12 3.18
N PRO A 98 11.79 -8.91 2.52
CA PRO A 98 11.22 -8.55 1.22
C PRO A 98 10.37 -7.29 1.31
N ILE A 99 10.54 -6.38 0.36
CA ILE A 99 9.73 -5.17 0.24
C ILE A 99 8.64 -5.43 -0.78
N LEU A 100 7.40 -5.21 -0.38
CA LEU A 100 6.22 -5.27 -1.22
C LEU A 100 5.64 -3.88 -1.38
N THR A 101 5.07 -3.61 -2.54
CA THR A 101 4.30 -2.40 -2.78
C THR A 101 2.80 -2.64 -2.56
N GLU A 102 2.02 -1.59 -2.45
CA GLU A 102 0.56 -1.68 -2.47
C GLU A 102 0.05 -2.44 -3.71
N PHE A 103 0.73 -2.29 -4.86
CA PHE A 103 0.39 -3.00 -6.09
C PHE A 103 0.64 -4.51 -6.00
N ASP A 104 1.75 -4.91 -5.37
CA ASP A 104 2.07 -6.32 -5.15
C ASP A 104 1.01 -6.98 -4.27
N LEU A 105 0.63 -6.31 -3.17
CA LEU A 105 -0.45 -6.78 -2.29
C LEU A 105 -1.77 -6.88 -3.04
N SER A 106 -2.11 -5.85 -3.81
CA SER A 106 -3.35 -5.83 -4.59
C SER A 106 -3.40 -6.95 -5.62
N ALA A 107 -2.30 -7.21 -6.33
CA ALA A 107 -2.19 -8.28 -7.30
C ALA A 107 -2.28 -9.69 -6.69
N GLN A 108 -1.90 -9.84 -5.43
CA GLN A 108 -2.07 -11.10 -4.70
C GLN A 108 -3.54 -11.35 -4.33
N TRP A 109 -4.26 -10.29 -3.98
CA TRP A 109 -5.61 -10.40 -3.39
C TRP A 109 -6.72 -10.24 -4.40
N ASP A 110 -6.44 -9.74 -5.60
CA ASP A 110 -7.43 -9.50 -6.64
C ASP A 110 -6.87 -9.83 -8.03
N GLN A 111 -7.60 -10.63 -8.78
CA GLN A 111 -7.23 -11.07 -10.13
C GLN A 111 -8.05 -10.38 -11.23
N ARG A 112 -8.88 -9.40 -10.87
CA ARG A 112 -9.66 -8.64 -11.85
C ARG A 112 -8.76 -7.83 -12.78
N PRO A 113 -9.19 -7.58 -14.01
CA PRO A 113 -8.42 -6.77 -14.96
C PRO A 113 -8.12 -5.37 -14.43
N ILE A 114 -6.85 -4.97 -14.56
CA ILE A 114 -6.38 -3.64 -14.21
C ILE A 114 -5.93 -2.92 -15.48
N LEU A 115 -6.45 -1.70 -15.70
CA LEU A 115 -5.94 -0.76 -16.69
C LEU A 115 -5.06 0.27 -15.99
N ALA A 116 -3.75 0.02 -15.98
CA ALA A 116 -2.79 0.92 -15.36
C ALA A 116 -2.41 2.05 -16.33
N ILE A 117 -2.52 3.28 -15.85
CA ILE A 117 -2.20 4.49 -16.61
C ILE A 117 -1.06 5.22 -15.92
N THR A 118 0.04 5.39 -16.63
CA THR A 118 1.20 6.13 -16.18
C THR A 118 1.59 7.24 -17.16
N GLY A 119 2.51 8.09 -16.77
CA GLY A 119 3.03 9.19 -17.57
C GLY A 119 3.41 10.41 -16.74
N THR A 120 4.08 11.37 -17.32
CA THR A 120 4.51 12.59 -16.62
C THR A 120 3.32 13.49 -16.28
N ASN A 121 2.42 13.73 -17.24
CA ASN A 121 1.25 14.59 -17.11
C ASN A 121 -0.01 13.90 -17.61
N GLY A 122 -1.18 14.36 -17.20
CA GLY A 122 -2.48 13.94 -17.72
C GLY A 122 -2.99 12.59 -17.22
N LYS A 123 -2.28 11.90 -16.32
CA LYS A 123 -2.69 10.58 -15.79
C LYS A 123 -4.12 10.59 -15.25
N THR A 124 -4.42 11.49 -14.34
CA THR A 124 -5.75 11.60 -13.71
C THR A 124 -6.85 11.85 -14.75
N THR A 125 -6.57 12.72 -15.72
CA THR A 125 -7.53 13.01 -16.80
C THR A 125 -7.81 11.74 -17.62
N VAL A 126 -6.77 11.02 -18.04
CA VAL A 126 -6.91 9.80 -18.84
C VAL A 126 -7.61 8.70 -18.03
N CYS A 127 -7.25 8.51 -16.75
CA CYS A 127 -7.93 7.57 -15.86
C CYS A 127 -9.44 7.88 -15.77
N THR A 128 -9.78 9.15 -15.55
CA THR A 128 -11.17 9.59 -15.48
C THR A 128 -11.92 9.35 -16.79
N MET A 129 -11.29 9.65 -17.92
CA MET A 129 -11.89 9.41 -19.25
C MET A 129 -12.15 7.93 -19.49
N VAL A 130 -11.16 7.07 -19.22
CA VAL A 130 -11.27 5.61 -19.39
C VAL A 130 -12.38 5.05 -18.50
N HIS A 131 -12.39 5.46 -17.22
CA HIS A 131 -13.45 5.06 -16.30
C HIS A 131 -14.84 5.46 -16.81
N GLN A 132 -15.01 6.69 -17.30
CA GLN A 132 -16.29 7.15 -17.86
C GLN A 132 -16.69 6.40 -19.14
N MET A 133 -15.72 6.04 -20.00
CA MET A 133 -15.97 5.23 -21.19
C MET A 133 -16.46 3.82 -20.82
N LEU A 134 -15.80 3.17 -19.86
CA LEU A 134 -16.22 1.86 -19.34
C LEU A 134 -17.65 1.93 -18.79
N LYS A 135 -17.89 2.90 -17.91
CA LYS A 135 -19.22 3.11 -17.32
C LYS A 135 -20.32 3.34 -18.37
N LYS A 136 -20.04 4.15 -19.39
CA LYS A 136 -20.99 4.38 -20.51
C LYS A 136 -21.21 3.15 -21.38
N SER A 137 -20.23 2.23 -21.46
CA SER A 137 -20.39 0.95 -22.16
C SER A 137 -21.07 -0.14 -21.33
N GLY A 138 -21.57 0.20 -20.14
CA GLY A 138 -22.23 -0.74 -19.24
C GLY A 138 -21.30 -1.62 -18.42
N ARG A 139 -19.97 -1.33 -18.40
CA ARG A 139 -18.99 -2.06 -17.59
C ARG A 139 -18.78 -1.37 -16.26
N ALA A 140 -18.91 -2.14 -15.18
CA ALA A 140 -18.61 -1.65 -13.84
C ALA A 140 -17.10 -1.46 -13.67
N SER A 141 -16.66 -0.25 -13.32
CA SER A 141 -15.25 0.06 -13.11
C SER A 141 -15.05 0.97 -11.90
N ALA A 142 -13.88 0.87 -11.27
CA ALA A 142 -13.45 1.76 -10.18
C ALA A 142 -12.17 2.50 -10.55
N LEU A 143 -12.04 3.73 -10.05
CA LEU A 143 -10.79 4.51 -10.12
C LEU A 143 -10.01 4.27 -8.82
N ALA A 144 -8.73 3.99 -8.93
CA ALA A 144 -7.85 3.77 -7.80
C ALA A 144 -6.38 4.11 -8.09
N GLY A 145 -5.53 3.99 -7.09
CA GLY A 145 -4.08 4.13 -7.19
C GLY A 145 -3.58 5.46 -6.66
N ASN A 146 -2.89 6.25 -7.48
CA ASN A 146 -2.35 7.57 -7.07
C ASN A 146 -3.44 8.65 -7.07
N THR A 147 -4.59 8.31 -6.52
CA THR A 147 -5.77 9.14 -6.31
C THR A 147 -6.13 9.14 -4.83
N ASP A 148 -7.25 9.76 -4.46
CA ASP A 148 -7.77 9.71 -3.09
C ASP A 148 -8.23 8.29 -2.67
N THR A 149 -8.30 7.36 -3.60
CA THR A 149 -8.66 5.97 -3.36
C THR A 149 -7.45 5.05 -3.61
N PRO A 150 -6.75 4.59 -2.57
CA PRO A 150 -5.72 3.57 -2.70
C PRO A 150 -6.24 2.31 -3.39
N LEU A 151 -5.35 1.60 -4.12
CA LEU A 151 -5.76 0.42 -4.87
C LEU A 151 -6.29 -0.69 -3.94
N VAL A 152 -5.65 -0.89 -2.79
CA VAL A 152 -6.12 -1.86 -1.78
C VAL A 152 -7.52 -1.56 -1.24
N SER A 153 -7.97 -0.30 -1.26
CA SER A 153 -9.34 0.06 -0.88
C SER A 153 -10.37 -0.25 -1.97
N ALA A 154 -9.95 -0.35 -3.22
CA ALA A 154 -10.82 -0.70 -4.33
C ALA A 154 -11.03 -2.22 -4.47
N ILE A 155 -10.18 -3.01 -3.81
CA ILE A 155 -10.30 -4.47 -3.71
C ILE A 155 -11.46 -4.79 -2.75
N GLY A 156 -12.26 -5.77 -3.07
CA GLY A 156 -13.40 -6.17 -2.22
C GLY A 156 -14.73 -5.49 -2.61
N ASN A 157 -14.73 -4.59 -3.60
CA ASN A 157 -15.97 -4.17 -4.21
C ASN A 157 -16.36 -5.15 -5.31
N ASP A 158 -17.22 -6.10 -4.99
CA ASP A 158 -17.65 -7.20 -5.87
C ASP A 158 -18.44 -6.71 -7.11
N GLU A 159 -18.95 -5.50 -7.09
CA GLU A 159 -19.65 -4.91 -8.24
C GLU A 159 -18.69 -4.39 -9.31
N THR A 160 -17.40 -4.26 -9.02
CA THR A 160 -16.38 -3.76 -9.97
C THR A 160 -15.86 -4.89 -10.85
N GLU A 161 -15.95 -4.75 -12.17
CA GLU A 161 -15.38 -5.71 -13.13
C GLU A 161 -13.94 -5.36 -13.54
N THR A 162 -13.59 -4.08 -13.53
CA THR A 162 -12.28 -3.58 -14.00
C THR A 162 -11.82 -2.41 -13.15
N MET A 163 -10.57 -2.41 -12.73
CA MET A 163 -9.96 -1.28 -12.05
C MET A 163 -9.19 -0.41 -13.05
N VAL A 164 -9.42 0.90 -12.99
CA VAL A 164 -8.64 1.91 -13.72
C VAL A 164 -7.69 2.56 -12.72
N VAL A 165 -6.40 2.27 -12.87
CA VAL A 165 -5.40 2.58 -11.86
C VAL A 165 -4.46 3.68 -12.33
N GLU A 166 -4.44 4.79 -11.60
CA GLU A 166 -3.40 5.79 -11.77
C GLU A 166 -2.10 5.30 -11.12
N ALA A 167 -1.09 5.01 -11.93
CA ALA A 167 0.22 4.59 -11.47
C ALA A 167 1.25 5.70 -11.67
N SER A 168 1.91 6.14 -10.60
CA SER A 168 3.09 6.99 -10.76
C SER A 168 4.26 6.14 -11.26
N SER A 169 5.17 6.75 -12.07
CA SER A 169 6.41 6.08 -12.50
C SER A 169 7.23 5.59 -11.32
N PHE A 170 7.16 6.28 -10.20
CA PHE A 170 7.80 5.93 -8.94
C PHE A 170 7.27 4.61 -8.34
N ARG A 171 5.98 4.33 -8.47
CA ARG A 171 5.36 3.08 -7.99
C ARG A 171 5.67 1.87 -8.89
N LEU A 172 6.05 2.10 -10.16
CA LEU A 172 6.33 1.04 -11.13
C LEU A 172 7.81 0.67 -11.19
N SER A 173 8.69 1.44 -10.56
CA SER A 173 10.15 1.23 -10.57
C SER A 173 10.67 0.38 -9.41
N ARG A 174 9.80 -0.11 -8.55
CA ARG A 174 10.14 -0.90 -7.35
C ARG A 174 9.58 -2.30 -7.44
#